data_2965a5cb333c616739ce9f95cea3d733
#
_entry.id   2965a5cb333c616739ce9f95cea3d733
#
_cell.length_a   1.000
_cell.length_b   1.000
_cell.length_c   1.000
_cell.angle_alpha   90.00
_cell.angle_beta   90.00
_cell.angle_gamma   90.00
#
_symmetry.space_group_name_H-M   'P 1'
#
loop_
_entity.id
_entity.type
_entity.pdbx_description
1 polymer ?
#
loop_
_entity_poly.entity_id
_entity_poly.type
_entity_poly.pdbx_seq_one_letter_code
_entity_poly.pdbx_strand_id
1 'polypeptide(L)'
;AGKSSKTAEAASGNAVPERLRNLQNLLLATLFLFSLLSVFRVISWPVLVVVVLTGCLLLTGVFHSSFLPKKVDYSLLLTFIAFFVFIGNMKRIDLIREFLNQTLHGRELLLSFGCSQIISNVPAAILLSGFTDQYAALLRGVNIGGLGTLIASLASLISYKFFAESQARFPEAGSKQSYILRFTIWNVGMAIILLLAAVMLDW
;
A
#
# COMPACT_ATOMS: atom_id res chain seq x y z
N ALA A 1 -18.25 -34.61 35.09
CA ALA A 1 -17.68 -33.38 35.70
C ALA A 1 -16.15 -33.15 35.42
N GLY A 2 -15.50 -33.98 34.62
CA GLY A 2 -14.04 -33.95 34.45
C GLY A 2 -13.52 -33.39 33.12
N LYS A 3 -14.38 -32.93 32.20
CA LYS A 3 -13.98 -32.48 30.87
C LYS A 3 -13.96 -30.95 30.70
N SER A 4 -14.56 -30.19 31.61
CA SER A 4 -14.65 -28.74 31.56
C SER A 4 -13.43 -28.02 32.14
N SER A 5 -12.66 -28.66 33.03
CA SER A 5 -11.50 -28.04 33.69
C SER A 5 -10.24 -28.09 32.79
N LYS A 6 -10.10 -29.09 31.93
CA LYS A 6 -8.92 -29.20 31.02
C LYS A 6 -8.93 -28.23 29.85
N THR A 7 -10.10 -27.73 29.42
CA THR A 7 -10.21 -26.72 28.36
C THR A 7 -9.93 -25.30 28.84
N ALA A 8 -10.09 -25.03 30.11
CA ALA A 8 -9.78 -23.73 30.72
C ALA A 8 -8.26 -23.56 31.00
N GLU A 9 -7.57 -24.63 31.35
CA GLU A 9 -6.11 -24.60 31.61
C GLU A 9 -5.27 -24.48 30.32
N ALA A 10 -5.76 -25.00 29.19
CA ALA A 10 -5.05 -24.90 27.91
C ALA A 10 -5.10 -23.48 27.29
N ALA A 11 -6.03 -22.63 27.72
CA ALA A 11 -6.14 -21.23 27.26
C ALA A 11 -5.25 -20.24 28.05
N SER A 12 -4.71 -20.65 29.21
CA SER A 12 -3.88 -19.81 30.08
C SER A 12 -2.38 -19.85 29.77
N GLY A 13 -1.92 -20.70 28.85
CA GLY A 13 -0.53 -21.07 28.70
C GLY A 13 0.38 -20.08 27.95
N ASN A 14 -0.13 -19.02 27.30
CA ASN A 14 0.70 -18.11 26.49
C ASN A 14 0.27 -16.63 26.52
N ALA A 15 -0.28 -16.15 27.63
CA ALA A 15 -0.52 -14.72 27.78
C ALA A 15 0.81 -14.01 28.04
N VAL A 16 1.33 -13.30 27.05
CA VAL A 16 2.48 -12.40 27.20
C VAL A 16 2.18 -11.45 28.36
N PRO A 17 3.08 -11.32 29.36
CA PRO A 17 2.89 -10.42 30.50
C PRO A 17 2.49 -9.02 30.05
N GLU A 18 1.56 -8.40 30.73
CA GLU A 18 1.00 -7.09 30.33
C GLU A 18 2.08 -6.01 30.19
N ARG A 19 3.12 -6.05 31.03
CA ARG A 19 4.29 -5.17 30.94
C ARG A 19 5.05 -5.35 29.62
N LEU A 20 5.26 -6.58 29.16
CA LEU A 20 5.93 -6.86 27.90
C LEU A 20 5.09 -6.40 26.70
N ARG A 21 3.78 -6.57 26.76
CA ARG A 21 2.86 -6.08 25.74
C ARG A 21 2.88 -4.55 25.66
N ASN A 22 2.91 -3.86 26.79
CA ASN A 22 3.00 -2.41 26.83
C ASN A 22 4.34 -1.90 26.27
N LEU A 23 5.45 -2.56 26.59
CA LEU A 23 6.77 -2.25 26.01
C LEU A 23 6.79 -2.48 24.50
N GLN A 24 6.20 -3.56 24.02
CA GLN A 24 6.07 -3.84 22.59
C GLN A 24 5.26 -2.75 21.88
N ASN A 25 4.12 -2.35 22.45
CA ASN A 25 3.30 -1.28 21.90
C ASN A 25 4.03 0.06 21.91
N LEU A 26 4.77 0.36 22.94
CA LEU A 26 5.59 1.57 23.04
C LEU A 26 6.69 1.58 21.96
N LEU A 27 7.37 0.45 21.77
CA LEU A 27 8.40 0.31 20.73
C LEU A 27 7.80 0.50 19.32
N LEU A 28 6.65 -0.12 19.04
CA LEU A 28 5.95 0.05 17.77
C LEU A 28 5.51 1.50 17.55
N ALA A 29 4.99 2.17 18.57
CA ALA A 29 4.61 3.59 18.49
C ALA A 29 5.82 4.49 18.24
N THR A 30 6.96 4.18 18.87
CA THR A 30 8.21 4.92 18.66
C THR A 30 8.73 4.72 17.23
N LEU A 31 8.74 3.49 16.70
CA LEU A 31 9.13 3.21 15.32
C LEU A 31 8.21 3.92 14.31
N PHE A 32 6.91 3.95 14.59
CA PHE A 32 5.94 4.68 13.78
C PHE A 32 6.23 6.19 13.77
N LEU A 33 6.51 6.78 14.94
CA LEU A 33 6.86 8.18 15.05
C LEU A 33 8.15 8.51 14.27
N PHE A 34 9.19 7.68 14.38
CA PHE A 34 10.42 7.82 13.59
C PHE A 34 10.16 7.75 12.08
N SER A 35 9.27 6.86 11.65
CA SER A 35 8.84 6.77 10.24
C SER A 35 8.16 8.05 9.78
N LEU A 36 7.26 8.64 10.59
CA LEU A 36 6.63 9.93 10.28
C LEU A 36 7.65 11.07 10.18
N LEU A 37 8.60 11.15 11.12
CA LEU A 37 9.65 12.17 11.08
C LEU A 37 10.52 12.06 9.83
N SER A 38 10.74 10.86 9.33
CA SER A 38 11.48 10.65 8.07
C SER A 38 10.68 11.11 6.85
N VAL A 39 9.36 10.94 6.83
CA VAL A 39 8.47 11.47 5.77
C VAL A 39 8.57 13.00 5.71
N PHE A 40 8.63 13.68 6.85
CA PHE A 40 8.85 15.13 6.93
C PHE A 40 10.30 15.57 6.68
N ARG A 41 11.18 14.64 6.25
CA ARG A 41 12.61 14.88 6.00
C ARG A 41 13.42 15.38 7.22
N VAL A 42 12.90 15.23 8.41
CA VAL A 42 13.61 15.55 9.67
C VAL A 42 14.73 14.53 9.90
N ILE A 43 14.51 13.27 9.52
CA ILE A 43 15.47 12.18 9.67
C ILE A 43 15.81 11.65 8.27
N SER A 44 17.11 11.45 8.01
CA SER A 44 17.56 10.88 6.76
C SER A 44 17.17 9.40 6.63
N TRP A 45 16.85 8.96 5.42
CA TRP A 45 16.40 7.60 5.14
C TRP A 45 17.35 6.48 5.60
N PRO A 46 18.73 6.63 5.55
CA PRO A 46 19.60 5.57 6.04
C PRO A 46 19.48 5.36 7.56
N VAL A 47 19.31 6.46 8.32
CA VAL A 47 19.10 6.40 9.78
C VAL A 47 17.78 5.68 10.08
N LEU A 48 16.70 6.00 9.33
CA LEU A 48 15.43 5.30 9.48
C LEU A 48 15.58 3.80 9.25
N VAL A 49 16.27 3.38 8.19
CA VAL A 49 16.50 1.96 7.89
C VAL A 49 17.19 1.25 9.05
N VAL A 50 18.26 1.85 9.61
CA VAL A 50 18.97 1.27 10.76
C VAL A 50 18.07 1.17 11.99
N VAL A 51 17.28 2.23 12.28
CA VAL A 51 16.36 2.26 13.44
C VAL A 51 15.28 1.19 13.29
N VAL A 52 14.69 1.07 12.10
CA VAL A 52 13.64 0.08 11.83
C VAL A 52 14.19 -1.34 11.90
N LEU A 53 15.37 -1.62 11.30
CA LEU A 53 16.00 -2.93 11.37
C LEU A 53 16.34 -3.32 12.82
N THR A 54 16.92 -2.40 13.59
CA THR A 54 17.23 -2.63 15.01
C THR A 54 15.95 -2.88 15.81
N GLY A 55 14.91 -2.09 15.60
CA GLY A 55 13.60 -2.27 16.23
C GLY A 55 12.97 -3.63 15.89
N CYS A 56 13.04 -4.06 14.63
CA CYS A 56 12.59 -5.37 14.21
C CYS A 56 13.37 -6.52 14.87
N LEU A 57 14.71 -6.38 14.97
CA LEU A 57 15.55 -7.37 15.66
C LEU A 57 15.22 -7.44 17.15
N LEU A 58 14.99 -6.32 17.81
CA LEU A 58 14.56 -6.29 19.21
C LEU A 58 13.18 -6.93 19.38
N LEU A 59 12.23 -6.66 18.49
CA LEU A 59 10.90 -7.27 18.53
C LEU A 59 10.96 -8.80 18.33
N THR A 60 11.82 -9.29 17.44
CA THR A 60 11.96 -10.73 17.17
C THR A 60 12.80 -11.43 18.23
N GLY A 61 13.90 -10.82 18.67
CA GLY A 61 14.85 -11.42 19.62
C GLY A 61 14.36 -11.39 21.07
N VAL A 62 13.91 -10.22 21.54
CA VAL A 62 13.51 -10.05 22.95
C VAL A 62 12.10 -10.56 23.24
N PHE A 63 11.18 -10.36 22.29
CA PHE A 63 9.77 -10.72 22.51
C PHE A 63 9.39 -12.10 21.95
N HIS A 64 10.36 -12.88 21.43
CA HIS A 64 10.09 -14.18 20.76
C HIS A 64 8.89 -14.11 19.80
N SER A 65 8.70 -12.96 19.21
CA SER A 65 7.60 -12.72 18.29
C SER A 65 7.92 -13.37 16.95
N SER A 66 7.45 -14.60 16.74
CA SER A 66 7.39 -15.25 15.43
C SER A 66 6.53 -14.47 14.40
N PHE A 67 6.21 -13.22 14.74
CA PHE A 67 5.18 -12.42 14.09
C PHE A 67 5.64 -11.88 12.73
N LEU A 68 6.88 -11.46 12.63
CA LEU A 68 7.36 -10.74 11.43
C LEU A 68 7.54 -11.63 10.19
N PRO A 69 8.29 -12.75 10.22
CA PRO A 69 8.56 -13.48 8.98
C PRO A 69 7.37 -14.28 8.44
N LYS A 70 6.43 -14.70 9.30
CA LYS A 70 5.29 -15.54 8.88
C LYS A 70 4.09 -14.77 8.33
N LYS A 71 4.02 -13.45 8.59
CA LYS A 71 2.90 -12.59 8.15
C LYS A 71 3.25 -11.66 6.99
N VAL A 72 4.49 -11.67 6.54
CA VAL A 72 4.91 -10.90 5.35
C VAL A 72 4.40 -11.60 4.11
N ASP A 73 3.67 -10.88 3.28
CA ASP A 73 3.24 -11.36 1.96
C ASP A 73 4.41 -11.26 0.97
N TYR A 74 5.25 -12.29 0.95
CA TYR A 74 6.41 -12.36 0.05
C TYR A 74 5.99 -12.38 -1.43
N SER A 75 4.79 -12.87 -1.74
CA SER A 75 4.26 -12.85 -3.11
C SER A 75 4.04 -11.41 -3.57
N LEU A 76 3.50 -10.57 -2.69
CA LEU A 76 3.32 -9.15 -2.96
C LEU A 76 4.67 -8.45 -3.16
N LEU A 77 5.66 -8.71 -2.29
CA LEU A 77 7.00 -8.14 -2.41
C LEU A 77 7.67 -8.53 -3.74
N LEU A 78 7.60 -9.80 -4.11
CA LEU A 78 8.15 -10.31 -5.37
C LEU A 78 7.45 -9.67 -6.59
N THR A 79 6.14 -9.48 -6.51
CA THR A 79 5.36 -8.78 -7.54
C THR A 79 5.87 -7.34 -7.74
N PHE A 80 6.14 -6.60 -6.67
CA PHE A 80 6.73 -5.26 -6.78
C PHE A 80 8.11 -5.28 -7.42
N ILE A 81 8.98 -6.18 -6.99
CA ILE A 81 10.32 -6.32 -7.61
C ILE A 81 10.19 -6.61 -9.10
N ALA A 82 9.31 -7.54 -9.49
CA ALA A 82 9.05 -7.86 -10.88
C ALA A 82 8.52 -6.64 -11.66
N PHE A 83 7.64 -5.83 -11.08
CA PHE A 83 7.17 -4.58 -11.66
C PHE A 83 8.29 -3.57 -11.89
N PHE A 84 9.18 -3.37 -10.93
CA PHE A 84 10.31 -2.44 -11.08
C PHE A 84 11.27 -2.89 -12.19
N VAL A 85 11.56 -4.19 -12.25
CA VAL A 85 12.38 -4.76 -13.33
C VAL A 85 11.70 -4.59 -14.69
N PHE A 86 10.40 -4.88 -14.77
CA PHE A 86 9.60 -4.72 -15.98
C PHE A 86 9.61 -3.26 -16.47
N ILE A 87 9.29 -2.30 -15.60
CA ILE A 87 9.29 -0.87 -15.92
C ILE A 87 10.68 -0.39 -16.35
N GLY A 88 11.74 -0.84 -15.65
CA GLY A 88 13.11 -0.52 -16.00
C GLY A 88 13.49 -0.99 -17.40
N ASN A 89 12.95 -2.14 -17.84
CA ASN A 89 13.14 -2.64 -19.20
C ASN A 89 12.27 -1.91 -20.24
N MET A 90 11.02 -1.58 -19.88
CA MET A 90 10.13 -0.81 -20.78
C MET A 90 10.74 0.54 -21.20
N LYS A 91 11.43 1.22 -20.30
CA LYS A 91 12.13 2.49 -20.57
C LYS A 91 13.23 2.36 -21.63
N ARG A 92 13.72 1.16 -21.91
CA ARG A 92 14.78 0.87 -22.90
C ARG A 92 14.23 0.57 -24.28
N ILE A 93 12.93 0.39 -24.42
CA ILE A 93 12.28 0.11 -25.71
C ILE A 93 12.00 1.44 -26.40
N ASP A 94 12.70 1.72 -27.50
CA ASP A 94 12.63 3.00 -28.20
C ASP A 94 11.21 3.36 -28.65
N LEU A 95 10.43 2.38 -29.12
CA LEU A 95 9.03 2.59 -29.49
C LEU A 95 8.17 3.14 -28.33
N ILE A 96 8.34 2.55 -27.15
CA ILE A 96 7.59 2.97 -25.93
C ILE A 96 8.07 4.34 -25.49
N ARG A 97 9.36 4.57 -25.52
CA ARG A 97 9.99 5.83 -25.16
C ARG A 97 9.50 6.97 -26.05
N GLU A 98 9.49 6.76 -27.36
CA GLU A 98 9.03 7.75 -28.32
C GLU A 98 7.52 8.01 -28.17
N PHE A 99 6.72 6.97 -28.06
CA PHE A 99 5.28 7.08 -27.82
C PHE A 99 4.96 7.86 -26.53
N LEU A 100 5.63 7.54 -25.42
CA LEU A 100 5.40 8.23 -24.15
C LEU A 100 5.86 9.68 -24.21
N ASN A 101 7.02 9.97 -24.81
CA ASN A 101 7.49 11.35 -24.96
C ASN A 101 6.53 12.21 -25.78
N GLN A 102 6.00 11.67 -26.88
CA GLN A 102 5.05 12.42 -27.72
C GLN A 102 3.67 12.59 -27.07
N THR A 103 3.22 11.59 -26.32
CA THR A 103 1.86 11.57 -25.79
C THR A 103 1.76 12.28 -24.44
N LEU A 104 2.85 12.28 -23.65
CA LEU A 104 2.84 12.76 -22.26
C LEU A 104 2.87 14.29 -22.17
N HIS A 105 3.56 14.97 -23.07
CA HIS A 105 3.74 16.42 -23.03
C HIS A 105 2.41 17.18 -23.04
N GLY A 106 2.16 17.95 -21.97
CA GLY A 106 0.93 18.73 -21.77
C GLY A 106 -0.31 17.89 -21.39
N ARG A 107 -0.15 16.58 -21.18
CA ARG A 107 -1.25 15.67 -20.79
C ARG A 107 -0.88 14.79 -19.60
N GLU A 108 0.11 15.20 -18.82
CA GLU A 108 0.68 14.43 -17.70
C GLU A 108 -0.39 14.02 -16.70
N LEU A 109 -1.30 14.92 -16.35
CA LEU A 109 -2.38 14.66 -15.41
C LEU A 109 -3.32 13.54 -15.89
N LEU A 110 -3.81 13.65 -17.13
CA LEU A 110 -4.79 12.69 -17.67
C LEU A 110 -4.16 11.33 -18.00
N LEU A 111 -2.95 11.34 -18.56
CA LEU A 111 -2.24 10.10 -18.89
C LEU A 111 -1.82 9.34 -17.63
N SER A 112 -1.31 10.03 -16.64
CA SER A 112 -0.92 9.39 -15.39
C SER A 112 -2.12 8.86 -14.61
N PHE A 113 -3.25 9.57 -14.65
CA PHE A 113 -4.53 9.06 -14.15
C PHE A 113 -4.94 7.78 -14.90
N GLY A 114 -4.95 7.80 -16.22
CA GLY A 114 -5.34 6.65 -17.05
C GLY A 114 -4.42 5.44 -16.87
N CYS A 115 -3.09 5.66 -16.88
CA CYS A 115 -2.12 4.60 -16.62
C CYS A 115 -2.31 3.95 -15.25
N SER A 116 -2.66 4.74 -14.23
CA SER A 116 -2.93 4.22 -12.89
C SER A 116 -4.08 3.20 -12.86
N GLN A 117 -5.08 3.36 -13.72
CA GLN A 117 -6.20 2.41 -13.81
C GLN A 117 -5.80 1.05 -14.36
N ILE A 118 -4.66 0.96 -15.07
CA ILE A 118 -4.20 -0.25 -15.76
C ILE A 118 -3.09 -0.95 -14.97
N ILE A 119 -2.07 -0.17 -14.56
CA ILE A 119 -0.84 -0.72 -13.94
C ILE A 119 -0.66 -0.36 -12.48
N SER A 120 -1.67 0.26 -11.85
CA SER A 120 -1.61 0.85 -10.50
C SER A 120 -0.81 2.16 -10.44
N ASN A 121 -1.14 3.00 -9.45
CA ASN A 121 -0.62 4.36 -9.33
C ASN A 121 0.90 4.43 -9.12
N VAL A 122 1.47 3.54 -8.28
CA VAL A 122 2.92 3.55 -8.00
C VAL A 122 3.74 3.13 -9.22
N PRO A 123 3.46 2.00 -9.90
CA PRO A 123 4.11 1.67 -11.17
C PRO A 123 3.94 2.74 -12.24
N ALA A 124 2.74 3.34 -12.36
CA ALA A 124 2.49 4.42 -13.31
C ALA A 124 3.37 5.65 -13.02
N ALA A 125 3.47 6.06 -11.75
CA ALA A 125 4.34 7.15 -11.34
C ALA A 125 5.81 6.91 -11.74
N ILE A 126 6.32 5.72 -11.44
CA ILE A 126 7.71 5.35 -11.71
C ILE A 126 7.98 5.25 -13.21
N LEU A 127 7.04 4.67 -13.98
CA LEU A 127 7.17 4.58 -15.43
C LEU A 127 7.25 5.98 -16.06
N LEU A 128 6.25 6.81 -15.75
CA LEU A 128 6.07 8.10 -16.43
C LEU A 128 7.06 9.18 -15.93
N SER A 129 7.57 9.07 -14.70
CA SER A 129 8.55 10.04 -14.15
C SER A 129 9.85 10.13 -14.94
N GLY A 130 10.16 9.17 -15.79
CA GLY A 130 11.34 9.21 -16.65
C GLY A 130 11.12 9.91 -18.00
N PHE A 131 9.91 10.46 -18.25
CA PHE A 131 9.53 11.01 -19.56
C PHE A 131 8.89 12.40 -19.44
N THR A 132 8.87 13.01 -18.28
CA THR A 132 8.36 14.36 -18.05
C THR A 132 9.11 15.06 -16.94
N ASP A 133 9.22 16.39 -17.04
CA ASP A 133 9.68 17.28 -15.98
C ASP A 133 8.51 17.92 -15.22
N GLN A 134 7.26 17.66 -15.65
CA GLN A 134 6.05 18.16 -15.02
C GLN A 134 5.59 17.24 -13.86
N TYR A 135 6.48 17.05 -12.88
CA TYR A 135 6.24 16.14 -11.77
C TYR A 135 5.00 16.47 -10.93
N ALA A 136 4.63 17.76 -10.84
CA ALA A 136 3.44 18.18 -10.10
C ALA A 136 2.16 17.65 -10.77
N ALA A 137 2.02 17.79 -12.08
CA ALA A 137 0.89 17.27 -12.83
C ALA A 137 0.86 15.73 -12.83
N LEU A 138 2.02 15.11 -13.00
CA LEU A 138 2.18 13.65 -12.90
C LEU A 138 1.70 13.12 -11.55
N LEU A 139 2.20 13.69 -10.44
CA LEU A 139 1.86 13.24 -9.09
C LEU A 139 0.37 13.43 -8.78
N ARG A 140 -0.23 14.54 -9.20
CA ARG A 140 -1.68 14.74 -9.07
C ARG A 140 -2.46 13.67 -9.82
N GLY A 141 -2.08 13.41 -11.06
CA GLY A 141 -2.74 12.41 -11.90
C GLY A 141 -2.66 11.00 -11.32
N VAL A 142 -1.48 10.54 -10.85
CA VAL A 142 -1.35 9.21 -10.23
C VAL A 142 -2.03 9.12 -8.87
N ASN A 143 -2.06 10.21 -8.09
CA ASN A 143 -2.76 10.22 -6.79
C ASN A 143 -4.28 10.15 -6.98
N ILE A 144 -4.83 10.95 -7.87
CA ILE A 144 -6.26 10.86 -8.25
C ILE A 144 -6.53 9.52 -8.92
N GLY A 145 -5.60 9.06 -9.76
CA GLY A 145 -5.66 7.78 -10.44
C GLY A 145 -5.59 6.56 -9.51
N GLY A 146 -5.14 6.71 -8.28
CA GLY A 146 -5.24 5.69 -7.24
C GLY A 146 -6.66 5.40 -6.78
N LEU A 147 -7.60 6.30 -7.10
CA LEU A 147 -9.03 6.09 -6.99
C LEU A 147 -9.57 5.46 -8.30
N GLY A 148 -10.73 4.83 -8.23
CA GLY A 148 -11.38 4.23 -9.40
C GLY A 148 -11.47 2.72 -9.27
N THR A 149 -10.71 1.98 -10.09
CA THR A 149 -10.74 0.51 -10.07
C THR A 149 -9.97 -0.08 -8.88
N LEU A 150 -10.26 -1.34 -8.55
CA LEU A 150 -9.51 -2.06 -7.51
C LEU A 150 -8.01 -2.19 -7.84
N ILE A 151 -7.65 -2.22 -9.12
CA ILE A 151 -6.27 -2.37 -9.60
C ILE A 151 -5.51 -1.03 -9.51
N ALA A 152 -6.22 0.09 -9.51
CA ALA A 152 -5.62 1.42 -9.55
C ALA A 152 -4.74 1.73 -8.32
N SER A 153 -4.99 1.06 -7.20
CA SER A 153 -4.19 1.23 -5.98
C SER A 153 -4.04 -0.08 -5.22
N LEU A 154 -2.84 -0.32 -4.70
CA LEU A 154 -2.57 -1.44 -3.79
C LEU A 154 -3.45 -1.39 -2.53
N ALA A 155 -3.71 -0.20 -2.00
CA ALA A 155 -4.59 -0.03 -0.84
C ALA A 155 -6.00 -0.55 -1.11
N SER A 156 -6.52 -0.34 -2.33
CA SER A 156 -7.80 -0.87 -2.78
C SER A 156 -7.82 -2.40 -2.83
N LEU A 157 -6.76 -3.01 -3.34
CA LEU A 157 -6.61 -4.47 -3.37
C LEU A 157 -6.51 -5.07 -1.95
N ILE A 158 -5.75 -4.43 -1.06
CA ILE A 158 -5.64 -4.86 0.34
C ILE A 158 -6.99 -4.75 1.04
N SER A 159 -7.72 -3.66 0.85
CA SER A 159 -9.06 -3.46 1.41
C SER A 159 -10.02 -4.57 0.95
N TYR A 160 -10.01 -4.89 -0.34
CA TYR A 160 -10.81 -5.99 -0.87
C TYR A 160 -10.40 -7.35 -0.29
N LYS A 161 -9.09 -7.62 -0.15
CA LYS A 161 -8.59 -8.87 0.45
C LYS A 161 -9.11 -9.05 1.87
N PHE A 162 -9.01 -8.01 2.70
CA PHE A 162 -9.54 -8.04 4.07
C PHE A 162 -11.06 -8.24 4.11
N PHE A 163 -11.79 -7.58 3.22
CA PHE A 163 -13.23 -7.79 3.11
C PHE A 163 -13.55 -9.23 2.74
N ALA A 164 -12.87 -9.80 1.74
CA ALA A 164 -13.06 -11.17 1.28
C ALA A 164 -12.75 -12.21 2.37
N GLU A 165 -11.71 -11.97 3.18
CA GLU A 165 -11.38 -12.81 4.32
C GLU A 165 -12.42 -12.68 5.45
N SER A 166 -12.89 -11.45 5.71
CA SER A 166 -13.95 -11.20 6.70
C SER A 166 -15.26 -11.86 6.30
N GLN A 167 -15.64 -11.78 5.02
CA GLN A 167 -16.84 -12.41 4.50
C GLN A 167 -16.82 -13.94 4.64
N ALA A 168 -15.65 -14.57 4.52
CA ALA A 168 -15.50 -16.01 4.72
C ALA A 168 -15.81 -16.42 6.18
N ARG A 169 -15.60 -15.50 7.14
CA ARG A 169 -15.92 -15.72 8.56
C ARG A 169 -17.32 -15.28 8.94
N PHE A 170 -17.85 -14.25 8.25
CA PHE A 170 -19.15 -13.64 8.52
C PHE A 170 -19.92 -13.48 7.20
N PRO A 171 -20.66 -14.52 6.75
CA PRO A 171 -21.40 -14.47 5.47
C PRO A 171 -22.44 -13.36 5.38
N GLU A 172 -22.91 -12.87 6.52
CA GLU A 172 -23.89 -11.77 6.60
C GLU A 172 -23.30 -10.39 6.21
N ALA A 173 -21.98 -10.25 6.10
CA ALA A 173 -21.30 -8.99 5.76
C ALA A 173 -21.54 -8.51 4.32
N GLY A 174 -22.35 -9.21 3.54
CA GLY A 174 -22.69 -8.88 2.16
C GLY A 174 -21.89 -9.68 1.13
N SER A 175 -22.27 -9.56 -0.16
CA SER A 175 -21.58 -10.29 -1.22
C SER A 175 -20.33 -9.56 -1.72
N LYS A 176 -19.34 -10.32 -2.22
CA LYS A 176 -18.14 -9.77 -2.86
C LYS A 176 -18.47 -8.86 -4.04
N GLN A 177 -19.49 -9.19 -4.81
CA GLN A 177 -19.96 -8.40 -5.94
C GLN A 177 -20.54 -7.05 -5.49
N SER A 178 -21.32 -7.04 -4.42
CA SER A 178 -21.88 -5.79 -3.86
C SER A 178 -20.78 -4.88 -3.31
N TYR A 179 -19.73 -5.45 -2.70
CA TYR A 179 -18.57 -4.67 -2.26
C TYR A 179 -17.86 -4.03 -3.44
N ILE A 180 -17.49 -4.81 -4.46
CA ILE A 180 -16.78 -4.32 -5.65
C ILE A 180 -17.59 -3.22 -6.34
N LEU A 181 -18.89 -3.43 -6.53
CA LEU A 181 -19.75 -2.45 -7.18
C LEU A 181 -19.81 -1.13 -6.41
N ARG A 182 -20.11 -1.19 -5.11
CA ARG A 182 -20.18 0.01 -4.25
C ARG A 182 -18.82 0.70 -4.17
N PHE A 183 -17.75 -0.06 -3.97
CA PHE A 183 -16.38 0.45 -3.94
C PHE A 183 -16.06 1.20 -5.23
N THR A 184 -16.31 0.59 -6.40
CA THR A 184 -16.01 1.18 -7.70
C THR A 184 -16.85 2.44 -7.94
N ILE A 185 -18.15 2.41 -7.67
CA ILE A 185 -19.03 3.58 -7.86
C ILE A 185 -18.53 4.77 -7.04
N TRP A 186 -18.24 4.58 -5.74
CA TRP A 186 -17.78 5.66 -4.88
C TRP A 186 -16.40 6.17 -5.28
N ASN A 187 -15.45 5.27 -5.58
CA ASN A 187 -14.10 5.67 -5.96
C ASN A 187 -14.05 6.35 -7.33
N VAL A 188 -14.80 5.85 -8.33
CA VAL A 188 -14.92 6.49 -9.65
C VAL A 188 -15.59 7.86 -9.52
N GLY A 189 -16.67 7.96 -8.74
CA GLY A 189 -17.33 9.24 -8.48
C GLY A 189 -16.37 10.27 -7.88
N MET A 190 -15.61 9.89 -6.84
CA MET A 190 -14.58 10.75 -6.25
C MET A 190 -13.46 11.09 -7.22
N ALA A 191 -13.00 10.11 -8.00
CA ALA A 191 -11.96 10.33 -9.01
C ALA A 191 -12.38 11.37 -10.04
N ILE A 192 -13.64 11.30 -10.53
CA ILE A 192 -14.19 12.28 -11.49
C ILE A 192 -14.24 13.67 -10.87
N ILE A 193 -14.75 13.80 -9.63
CA ILE A 193 -14.85 15.09 -8.94
C ILE A 193 -13.46 15.72 -8.78
N LEU A 194 -12.48 14.94 -8.30
CA LEU A 194 -11.11 15.42 -8.08
C LEU A 194 -10.40 15.74 -9.39
N LEU A 195 -10.63 14.94 -10.44
CA LEU A 195 -10.06 15.20 -11.76
C LEU A 195 -10.62 16.50 -12.37
N LEU A 196 -11.93 16.70 -12.28
CA LEU A 196 -12.56 17.96 -12.72
C LEU A 196 -12.04 19.15 -11.92
N ALA A 197 -11.91 19.01 -10.59
CA ALA A 197 -11.36 20.06 -9.75
C ALA A 197 -9.90 20.36 -10.15
N ALA A 198 -9.07 19.34 -10.39
CA ALA A 198 -7.67 19.52 -10.80
C ALA A 198 -7.53 20.21 -12.16
N VAL A 199 -8.44 19.92 -13.10
CA VAL A 199 -8.45 20.57 -14.42
C VAL A 199 -9.00 21.99 -14.35
N MET A 200 -10.06 22.24 -13.53
CA MET A 200 -10.69 23.57 -13.43
C MET A 200 -9.85 24.59 -12.64
N LEU A 201 -9.08 24.12 -11.67
CA LEU A 201 -8.28 24.98 -10.81
C LEU A 201 -6.88 25.22 -11.38
N ASP A 202 -6.59 24.72 -12.56
CA ASP A 202 -5.27 24.79 -13.22
C ASP A 202 -4.13 24.36 -12.28
N TRP A 203 -4.47 23.38 -11.45
CA TRP A 203 -3.66 22.90 -10.32
C TRP A 203 -2.65 21.88 -10.79
#